data_f11fddc78ebbea0464e644015d0b2327
#
_entry.id   f11fddc78ebbea0464e644015d0b2327
#
_cell.length_a   1.000
_cell.length_b   1.000
_cell.length_c   1.000
_cell.angle_alpha   90.00
_cell.angle_beta   90.00
_cell.angle_gamma   90.00
#
_symmetry.space_group_name_H-M   'P 1'
#
loop_
_entity.id
_entity.type
_entity.pdbx_description
1 polymer ?
#
loop_
_entity_poly.entity_id
_entity_poly.type
_entity_poly.pdbx_seq_one_letter_code
_entity_poly.pdbx_strand_id
1 'polypeptide(L)'
;MKRYFKMIFAAALIGFSTSANAIDRHSLAQYAASLKGLKKEQLKAALYDIMKQKTVLVYGGKPKGTWYGFWYSDRDTATNECYNRYSDKKFYFGNKNDGKAIAGMNIEHSFPKSWWGSVENDAWCDLYNLYPSDSKANSEKSNYVMGVVVNVKSQSGAGYDKVGTGYADGQLVKMWEPGDRFKGEFSRSYMYMATTYQDLSFGSEGAKQLQTGAYPTLKKWASDLFRQWSKRDRVDNQEINRNNAIAKLQHNRNLFIDYPNLAEYVWGDSMDVAFDPDMSITTASDDSRYTGVIVPEDPVTPEDPKVTPQNVTFVKTTTAPVTDKRYLLVASVDGKLFAGKTVQGAKKYGYLYCSPVTDNTGKITVSDDNLYFTFEQEAGGYYIKDGKGRYFYQDGVHANFNVVKSKDKATVWTITPNANGTFLIKSPDGHVVQYSKKYKSYGAYKNANTNDVYPMLYMEDPTLGIMTIETITDDGGAVYNLQGVRMPDGVKLQPGIYVRSGKKFFVR
;
A
#
# COMPACT_ATOMS: atom_id res chain seq x y z
N MET A 1 25.51 74.11 10.53
CA MET A 1 24.80 73.05 11.25
C MET A 1 24.41 71.93 10.27
N LYS A 2 25.19 70.86 10.17
CA LYS A 2 24.93 69.72 9.30
C LYS A 2 24.21 68.62 10.13
N ARG A 3 22.95 68.34 9.79
CA ARG A 3 22.18 67.27 10.39
C ARG A 3 22.51 65.94 9.65
N TYR A 4 23.11 64.97 10.35
CA TYR A 4 23.30 63.62 9.89
C TYR A 4 22.03 62.82 10.14
N PHE A 5 21.39 62.33 9.06
CA PHE A 5 20.31 61.35 9.09
C PHE A 5 20.97 59.97 9.23
N LYS A 6 20.79 59.31 10.42
CA LYS A 6 21.16 57.92 10.60
C LYS A 6 20.01 57.07 10.09
N MET A 7 20.19 56.44 8.93
CA MET A 7 19.37 55.33 8.48
C MET A 7 19.71 54.10 9.33
N ILE A 8 18.75 53.62 10.10
CA ILE A 8 18.81 52.34 10.77
C ILE A 8 18.29 51.30 9.78
N PHE A 9 19.19 50.51 9.22
CA PHE A 9 18.81 49.28 8.52
C PHE A 9 18.44 48.24 9.56
N ALA A 10 17.16 47.97 9.69
CA ALA A 10 16.68 46.76 10.38
C ALA A 10 16.92 45.56 9.44
N ALA A 11 18.03 44.87 9.66
CA ALA A 11 18.23 43.57 9.06
C ALA A 11 17.25 42.58 9.72
N ALA A 12 16.20 42.22 8.99
CA ALA A 12 15.38 41.08 9.35
C ALA A 12 16.26 39.82 9.26
N LEU A 13 16.73 39.35 10.39
CA LEU A 13 17.29 38.00 10.50
C LEU A 13 16.14 37.01 10.25
N ILE A 14 15.98 36.59 9.01
CA ILE A 14 15.31 35.36 8.69
C ILE A 14 16.24 34.27 9.21
N GLY A 15 15.92 33.76 10.38
CA GLY A 15 16.61 32.61 10.94
C GLY A 15 16.35 31.40 10.07
N PHE A 16 17.19 31.17 9.07
CA PHE A 16 17.38 29.85 8.51
C PHE A 16 17.96 29.01 9.64
N SER A 17 17.14 28.20 10.30
CA SER A 17 17.63 27.06 11.05
C SER A 17 18.26 26.11 10.04
N THR A 18 19.52 26.36 9.70
CA THR A 18 20.35 25.37 9.02
C THR A 18 20.35 24.16 9.94
N SER A 19 19.68 23.08 9.53
CA SER A 19 19.88 21.76 10.11
C SER A 19 21.34 21.40 9.83
N ALA A 20 22.24 21.76 10.73
CA ALA A 20 23.70 21.72 10.58
C ALA A 20 24.27 20.29 10.39
N ASN A 21 23.46 19.36 9.86
CA ASN A 21 23.78 17.93 9.89
C ASN A 21 23.11 17.07 8.81
N ALA A 22 22.39 17.63 7.88
CA ALA A 22 21.83 16.88 6.75
C ALA A 22 22.93 16.58 5.71
N ILE A 23 22.94 15.38 5.17
CA ILE A 23 23.87 14.98 4.11
C ILE A 23 23.50 15.72 2.82
N ASP A 24 24.49 16.21 2.08
CA ASP A 24 24.32 16.74 0.72
C ASP A 24 24.38 15.62 -0.34
N ARG A 25 23.91 15.92 -1.55
CA ARG A 25 23.84 14.95 -2.66
C ARG A 25 25.20 14.36 -3.01
N HIS A 26 26.23 15.19 -3.06
CA HIS A 26 27.57 14.73 -3.45
C HIS A 26 28.12 13.74 -2.42
N SER A 27 28.05 14.07 -1.14
CA SER A 27 28.47 13.20 -0.04
C SER A 27 27.65 11.92 -0.01
N LEU A 28 26.33 11.99 -0.26
CA LEU A 28 25.47 10.80 -0.32
C LEU A 28 25.83 9.91 -1.51
N ALA A 29 26.08 10.48 -2.70
CA ALA A 29 26.49 9.73 -3.88
C ALA A 29 27.85 9.05 -3.67
N GLN A 30 28.78 9.71 -3.00
CA GLN A 30 30.07 9.10 -2.61
C GLN A 30 29.86 7.93 -1.64
N TYR A 31 28.99 8.08 -0.63
CA TYR A 31 28.66 7.00 0.31
C TYR A 31 28.06 5.79 -0.41
N ALA A 32 27.26 6.02 -1.44
CA ALA A 32 26.57 5.00 -2.23
C ALA A 32 27.32 4.61 -3.53
N ALA A 33 28.57 5.03 -3.72
CA ALA A 33 29.28 4.91 -5.00
C ALA A 33 29.41 3.46 -5.52
N SER A 34 29.53 2.49 -4.61
CA SER A 34 29.61 1.05 -4.98
C SER A 34 28.33 0.48 -5.54
N LEU A 35 27.20 1.21 -5.47
CA LEU A 35 25.91 0.80 -6.02
C LEU A 35 25.78 1.13 -7.52
N LYS A 36 26.66 1.97 -8.05
CA LYS A 36 26.56 2.47 -9.42
C LYS A 36 26.62 1.35 -10.45
N GLY A 37 25.65 1.32 -11.34
CA GLY A 37 25.56 0.33 -12.42
C GLY A 37 24.96 -1.02 -12.02
N LEU A 38 24.71 -1.25 -10.73
CA LEU A 38 24.18 -2.51 -10.23
C LEU A 38 22.66 -2.62 -10.35
N LYS A 39 22.16 -3.86 -10.34
CA LYS A 39 20.74 -4.20 -10.52
C LYS A 39 20.35 -5.36 -9.59
N LYS A 40 19.04 -5.43 -9.23
CA LYS A 40 18.44 -6.62 -8.59
C LYS A 40 19.29 -7.17 -7.44
N GLU A 41 19.65 -8.45 -7.55
CA GLU A 41 20.45 -9.19 -6.57
C GLU A 41 21.81 -8.56 -6.31
N GLN A 42 22.52 -8.12 -7.35
CA GLN A 42 23.82 -7.46 -7.21
C GLN A 42 23.71 -6.14 -6.47
N LEU A 43 22.68 -5.35 -6.77
CA LEU A 43 22.38 -4.10 -6.07
C LEU A 43 22.08 -4.38 -4.59
N LYS A 44 21.23 -5.39 -4.30
CA LYS A 44 20.91 -5.77 -2.92
C LYS A 44 22.13 -6.26 -2.14
N ALA A 45 23.01 -7.04 -2.77
CA ALA A 45 24.26 -7.50 -2.15
C ALA A 45 25.18 -6.32 -1.79
N ALA A 46 25.34 -5.35 -2.70
CA ALA A 46 26.14 -4.15 -2.42
C ALA A 46 25.50 -3.25 -1.35
N LEU A 47 24.17 -3.14 -1.30
CA LEU A 47 23.46 -2.49 -0.22
C LEU A 47 23.70 -3.16 1.14
N TYR A 48 23.69 -4.50 1.19
CA TYR A 48 24.05 -5.25 2.39
C TYR A 48 25.46 -4.89 2.83
N ASP A 49 26.43 -4.86 1.92
CA ASP A 49 27.83 -4.57 2.24
C ASP A 49 28.03 -3.17 2.82
N ILE A 50 27.28 -2.17 2.36
CA ILE A 50 27.33 -0.81 2.90
C ILE A 50 26.60 -0.75 4.25
N MET A 51 25.35 -1.21 4.32
CA MET A 51 24.50 -0.99 5.48
C MET A 51 24.87 -1.84 6.69
N LYS A 52 25.56 -2.96 6.48
CA LYS A 52 26.08 -3.78 7.60
C LYS A 52 27.26 -3.14 8.35
N GLN A 53 27.95 -2.19 7.74
CA GLN A 53 29.09 -1.48 8.36
C GLN A 53 28.60 -0.44 9.35
N LYS A 54 28.48 -0.80 10.63
CA LYS A 54 27.94 0.08 11.66
C LYS A 54 28.47 -0.24 13.06
N THR A 55 28.17 0.67 13.97
CA THR A 55 28.33 0.49 15.41
C THR A 55 26.98 0.64 16.07
N VAL A 56 26.48 -0.39 16.75
CA VAL A 56 25.21 -0.31 17.46
C VAL A 56 25.38 0.16 18.89
N LEU A 57 24.33 0.79 19.46
CA LEU A 57 24.29 1.20 20.84
C LEU A 57 23.99 0.01 21.76
N VAL A 58 24.36 0.13 23.04
CA VAL A 58 23.97 -0.88 24.04
C VAL A 58 22.47 -0.83 24.24
N TYR A 59 21.82 -1.99 24.28
CA TYR A 59 20.36 -2.07 24.46
C TYR A 59 19.94 -1.57 25.84
N GLY A 60 18.87 -0.79 25.90
CA GLY A 60 18.19 -0.38 27.12
C GLY A 60 18.46 1.05 27.59
N GLY A 61 18.09 1.30 28.85
CA GLY A 61 18.16 2.60 29.52
C GLY A 61 19.50 2.85 30.23
N LYS A 62 20.61 2.78 29.49
CA LYS A 62 21.95 3.04 29.99
C LYS A 62 22.53 4.32 29.39
N PRO A 63 23.50 4.99 30.02
CA PRO A 63 24.27 6.03 29.36
C PRO A 63 24.81 5.50 28.01
N LYS A 64 24.56 6.23 26.92
CA LYS A 64 24.86 5.82 25.54
C LYS A 64 24.15 4.52 25.10
N GLY A 65 23.03 4.14 25.73
CA GLY A 65 22.19 3.04 25.32
C GLY A 65 21.12 3.46 24.30
N THR A 66 20.18 2.56 24.01
CA THR A 66 19.11 2.80 23.00
C THR A 66 18.27 4.04 23.34
N TRP A 67 17.89 4.25 24.63
CA TRP A 67 17.13 5.44 25.03
C TRP A 67 17.93 6.74 24.88
N TYR A 68 19.26 6.68 25.04
CA TYR A 68 20.14 7.79 24.70
C TYR A 68 20.08 8.10 23.20
N GLY A 69 20.02 7.07 22.37
CA GLY A 69 19.88 7.21 20.91
C GLY A 69 18.54 7.86 20.54
N PHE A 70 17.43 7.40 21.11
CA PHE A 70 16.09 7.94 20.87
C PHE A 70 15.94 9.43 21.18
N TRP A 71 16.71 9.95 22.14
CA TRP A 71 16.76 11.38 22.40
C TRP A 71 17.15 12.20 21.15
N TYR A 72 18.01 11.65 20.31
CA TYR A 72 18.44 12.33 19.08
C TYR A 72 17.58 11.99 17.88
N SER A 73 17.06 10.77 17.80
CA SER A 73 16.35 10.27 16.62
C SER A 73 14.83 10.39 16.71
N ASP A 74 14.27 10.38 17.93
CA ASP A 74 12.83 10.24 18.13
C ASP A 74 12.25 11.27 19.11
N ARG A 75 12.83 12.47 19.15
CA ARG A 75 12.37 13.58 20.02
C ARG A 75 12.08 14.83 19.21
N ASP A 76 10.93 15.43 19.46
CA ASP A 76 10.68 16.82 19.08
C ASP A 76 11.52 17.76 19.96
N THR A 77 12.40 18.53 19.33
CA THR A 77 13.35 19.39 20.07
C THR A 77 12.71 20.62 20.71
N ALA A 78 11.53 21.04 20.24
CA ALA A 78 10.82 22.19 20.78
C ALA A 78 9.98 21.83 22.01
N THR A 79 9.34 20.65 21.97
CA THR A 79 8.38 20.23 23.00
C THR A 79 8.91 19.14 23.92
N ASN A 80 10.01 18.49 23.59
CA ASN A 80 10.50 17.24 24.18
C ASN A 80 9.55 16.04 24.01
N GLU A 81 8.54 16.12 23.16
CA GLU A 81 7.67 14.99 22.87
C GLU A 81 8.48 13.86 22.25
N CYS A 82 8.26 12.64 22.74
CA CYS A 82 8.82 11.42 22.15
C CYS A 82 7.88 10.94 21.04
N TYR A 83 8.40 10.77 19.83
CA TYR A 83 7.61 10.31 18.70
C TYR A 83 7.16 8.86 18.88
N ASN A 84 5.92 8.69 19.38
CA ASN A 84 5.25 7.41 19.52
C ASN A 84 4.45 7.10 18.25
N ARG A 85 4.90 6.11 17.49
CA ARG A 85 4.27 5.72 16.21
C ARG A 85 3.21 4.63 16.35
N TYR A 86 2.97 4.16 17.58
CA TYR A 86 2.14 2.98 17.85
C TYR A 86 0.79 3.32 18.50
N SER A 87 0.64 4.49 19.09
CA SER A 87 -0.63 4.93 19.69
C SER A 87 -0.74 6.45 19.72
N ASP A 88 -1.93 6.97 19.97
CA ASP A 88 -2.22 8.39 20.12
C ASP A 88 -1.75 9.00 21.46
N LYS A 89 -1.19 8.18 22.36
CA LYS A 89 -0.68 8.66 23.62
C LYS A 89 0.60 9.47 23.45
N LYS A 90 0.67 10.58 24.15
CA LYS A 90 1.84 11.45 24.18
C LYS A 90 2.75 11.10 25.34
N PHE A 91 4.04 11.05 25.05
CA PHE A 91 5.11 10.79 26.01
C PHE A 91 6.18 11.84 25.83
N TYR A 92 6.93 12.15 26.88
CA TYR A 92 7.90 13.23 26.86
C TYR A 92 9.23 12.77 27.48
N PHE A 93 10.32 13.17 26.85
CA PHE A 93 11.64 13.07 27.42
C PHE A 93 11.79 14.08 28.56
N GLY A 94 12.72 13.83 29.49
CA GLY A 94 13.12 14.80 30.50
C GLY A 94 13.88 16.00 29.90
N ASN A 95 14.36 16.89 30.77
CA ASN A 95 15.06 18.11 30.32
C ASN A 95 16.52 17.87 29.86
N LYS A 96 17.03 16.67 30.04
CA LYS A 96 18.39 16.28 29.65
C LYS A 96 18.44 14.84 29.14
N ASN A 97 19.42 14.55 28.29
CA ASN A 97 19.68 13.20 27.85
C ASN A 97 20.47 12.42 28.91
N ASP A 98 19.78 11.70 29.76
CA ASP A 98 20.38 10.80 30.75
C ASP A 98 20.25 9.30 30.34
N GLY A 99 19.72 9.03 29.16
CA GLY A 99 19.51 7.67 28.64
C GLY A 99 18.44 6.87 29.35
N LYS A 100 17.63 7.50 30.19
CA LYS A 100 16.55 6.81 30.92
C LYS A 100 15.36 6.50 30.01
N ALA A 101 14.74 5.35 30.28
CA ALA A 101 13.48 4.97 29.68
C ALA A 101 12.36 5.92 30.13
N ILE A 102 11.42 6.20 29.21
CA ILE A 102 10.20 6.94 29.51
C ILE A 102 9.19 5.98 30.13
N ALA A 103 8.59 6.37 31.26
CA ALA A 103 7.57 5.56 31.93
C ALA A 103 6.38 5.28 31.00
N GLY A 104 5.93 4.02 30.93
CA GLY A 104 4.83 3.58 30.06
C GLY A 104 5.25 3.29 28.61
N MET A 105 6.52 3.46 28.27
CA MET A 105 7.06 3.11 26.96
C MET A 105 8.02 1.91 27.03
N ASN A 106 8.11 1.20 25.91
CA ASN A 106 9.08 0.13 25.67
C ASN A 106 9.97 0.48 24.49
N ILE A 107 11.09 -0.25 24.35
CA ILE A 107 11.86 -0.32 23.12
C ILE A 107 11.22 -1.43 22.28
N GLU A 108 10.62 -1.04 21.17
CA GLU A 108 9.98 -1.98 20.26
C GLU A 108 10.94 -2.38 19.12
N HIS A 109 11.06 -3.69 18.89
CA HIS A 109 11.65 -4.23 17.68
C HIS A 109 10.56 -4.30 16.61
N SER A 110 10.46 -3.28 15.75
CA SER A 110 9.44 -3.23 14.71
C SER A 110 9.47 -4.48 13.83
N PHE A 111 10.64 -4.86 13.35
CA PHE A 111 10.92 -6.17 12.79
C PHE A 111 11.24 -7.12 13.97
N PRO A 112 10.33 -8.04 14.32
CA PRO A 112 10.33 -8.71 15.61
C PRO A 112 11.57 -9.57 15.85
N LYS A 113 12.23 -9.38 16.97
CA LYS A 113 13.43 -10.14 17.36
C LYS A 113 13.23 -11.64 17.44
N SER A 114 12.03 -12.09 17.78
CA SER A 114 11.70 -13.51 17.83
C SER A 114 11.78 -14.19 16.47
N TRP A 115 11.74 -13.42 15.36
CA TRP A 115 11.85 -13.98 14.02
C TRP A 115 13.21 -14.58 13.74
N TRP A 116 14.28 -14.09 14.41
CA TRP A 116 15.63 -14.67 14.33
C TRP A 116 16.07 -15.35 15.64
N GLY A 117 15.11 -15.86 16.42
CA GLY A 117 15.38 -16.61 17.65
C GLY A 117 15.78 -15.74 18.84
N SER A 118 15.58 -14.44 18.79
CA SER A 118 15.93 -13.51 19.86
C SER A 118 17.43 -13.52 20.24
N VAL A 119 18.29 -13.84 19.30
CA VAL A 119 19.75 -13.78 19.51
C VAL A 119 20.17 -12.30 19.58
N GLU A 120 20.93 -11.98 20.63
CA GLU A 120 21.49 -10.63 20.83
C GLU A 120 22.67 -10.40 19.89
N ASN A 121 22.39 -9.92 18.71
CA ASN A 121 23.32 -9.49 17.67
C ASN A 121 23.07 -8.03 17.32
N ASP A 122 23.71 -7.49 16.27
CA ASP A 122 23.52 -6.09 15.89
C ASP A 122 22.06 -5.76 15.57
N ALA A 123 21.26 -6.70 15.02
CA ALA A 123 19.83 -6.48 14.76
C ALA A 123 19.01 -6.19 16.03
N TRP A 124 19.49 -6.69 17.18
CA TRP A 124 18.88 -6.45 18.49
C TRP A 124 19.01 -4.99 18.94
N CYS A 125 20.05 -4.28 18.52
CA CYS A 125 20.37 -2.94 18.96
C CYS A 125 20.30 -1.88 17.87
N ASP A 126 19.95 -2.29 16.63
CA ASP A 126 19.91 -1.38 15.48
C ASP A 126 18.76 -0.39 15.58
N LEU A 127 19.09 0.90 15.65
CA LEU A 127 18.08 1.98 15.76
C LEU A 127 17.15 2.07 14.54
N TYR A 128 17.54 1.55 13.38
CA TYR A 128 16.64 1.46 12.22
C TYR A 128 15.54 0.41 12.38
N ASN A 129 15.71 -0.52 13.35
CA ASN A 129 14.70 -1.48 13.76
C ASN A 129 13.97 -1.07 15.03
N LEU A 130 14.63 -0.29 15.89
CA LEU A 130 14.14 0.03 17.23
C LEU A 130 13.36 1.33 17.25
N TYR A 131 12.20 1.33 17.92
CA TYR A 131 11.34 2.49 18.09
C TYR A 131 10.89 2.62 19.55
N PRO A 132 10.79 3.84 20.10
CA PRO A 132 10.08 4.06 21.35
C PRO A 132 8.58 3.81 21.10
N SER A 133 7.95 2.98 21.90
CA SER A 133 6.56 2.55 21.71
C SER A 133 5.78 2.56 23.02
N ASP A 134 4.51 2.98 22.96
CA ASP A 134 3.55 2.70 24.02
C ASP A 134 3.59 1.20 24.37
N SER A 135 3.81 0.88 25.64
CA SER A 135 3.97 -0.50 26.09
C SER A 135 2.75 -1.40 25.83
N LYS A 136 1.54 -0.81 25.87
CA LYS A 136 0.31 -1.55 25.57
C LYS A 136 0.21 -1.87 24.07
N ALA A 137 0.41 -0.88 23.21
CA ALA A 137 0.39 -1.07 21.77
C ALA A 137 1.47 -2.06 21.32
N ASN A 138 2.68 -1.97 21.87
CA ASN A 138 3.74 -2.96 21.65
C ASN A 138 3.29 -4.39 22.03
N SER A 139 2.68 -4.57 23.21
CA SER A 139 2.18 -5.87 23.64
C SER A 139 1.10 -6.43 22.71
N GLU A 140 0.21 -5.57 22.19
CA GLU A 140 -0.85 -5.95 21.26
C GLU A 140 -0.30 -6.31 19.88
N LYS A 141 0.69 -5.56 19.37
CA LYS A 141 1.40 -5.86 18.12
C LYS A 141 2.07 -7.23 18.17
N SER A 142 2.64 -7.61 19.31
CA SER A 142 3.33 -8.88 19.45
C SER A 142 4.41 -9.08 18.35
N ASN A 143 4.58 -10.30 17.85
CA ASN A 143 5.51 -10.62 16.77
C ASN A 143 4.80 -10.87 15.42
N TYR A 144 3.63 -10.29 15.24
CA TYR A 144 2.84 -10.51 14.02
C TYR A 144 3.49 -9.86 12.81
N VAL A 145 3.28 -10.46 11.64
CA VAL A 145 3.76 -9.90 10.35
C VAL A 145 3.08 -8.57 10.04
N MET A 146 3.82 -7.67 9.42
CA MET A 146 3.33 -6.38 9.00
C MET A 146 2.57 -6.50 7.67
N GLY A 147 1.30 -6.06 7.64
CA GLY A 147 0.46 -6.15 6.47
C GLY A 147 -0.92 -5.56 6.68
N VAL A 148 -1.80 -5.65 5.68
CA VAL A 148 -3.15 -5.11 5.74
C VAL A 148 -4.04 -5.96 6.65
N VAL A 149 -4.60 -5.36 7.69
CA VAL A 149 -5.52 -6.01 8.61
C VAL A 149 -6.95 -5.92 8.08
N VAL A 150 -7.49 -7.06 7.66
CA VAL A 150 -8.86 -7.14 7.10
C VAL A 150 -9.92 -7.42 8.17
N ASN A 151 -9.55 -8.09 9.28
CA ASN A 151 -10.44 -8.29 10.42
C ASN A 151 -9.75 -7.69 11.66
N VAL A 152 -10.15 -6.48 12.02
CA VAL A 152 -9.55 -5.75 13.15
C VAL A 152 -9.99 -6.40 14.46
N LYS A 153 -9.01 -6.68 15.35
CA LYS A 153 -9.21 -7.14 16.74
C LYS A 153 -9.06 -5.98 17.72
N SER A 154 -8.02 -5.17 17.54
CA SER A 154 -7.75 -3.98 18.36
C SER A 154 -7.12 -2.87 17.51
N GLN A 155 -7.23 -1.63 18.00
CA GLN A 155 -6.63 -0.44 17.40
C GLN A 155 -6.17 0.49 18.52
N SER A 156 -4.97 1.06 18.40
CA SER A 156 -4.31 1.84 19.45
C SER A 156 -4.50 3.36 19.29
N GLY A 157 -5.69 3.78 18.87
CA GLY A 157 -6.05 5.17 18.61
C GLY A 157 -6.48 5.41 17.16
N ALA A 158 -7.20 6.50 16.90
CA ALA A 158 -7.62 6.88 15.55
C ALA A 158 -6.38 7.23 14.70
N GLY A 159 -6.25 6.62 13.52
CA GLY A 159 -5.12 6.83 12.61
C GLY A 159 -3.79 6.19 13.04
N TYR A 160 -3.80 5.39 14.13
CA TYR A 160 -2.66 4.58 14.57
C TYR A 160 -2.86 3.11 14.21
N ASP A 161 -2.05 2.24 14.80
CA ASP A 161 -1.95 0.85 14.41
C ASP A 161 -3.25 0.04 14.60
N LYS A 162 -3.37 -1.01 13.82
CA LYS A 162 -4.40 -2.05 13.94
C LYS A 162 -3.74 -3.41 14.13
N VAL A 163 -4.35 -4.24 14.95
CA VAL A 163 -3.97 -5.64 15.12
C VAL A 163 -5.16 -6.53 14.83
N GLY A 164 -4.93 -7.62 14.11
CA GLY A 164 -6.02 -8.52 13.73
C GLY A 164 -5.55 -9.64 12.82
N THR A 165 -6.30 -9.94 11.78
CA THR A 165 -5.91 -10.91 10.75
C THR A 165 -5.98 -10.31 9.35
N GLY A 166 -5.09 -10.74 8.47
CA GLY A 166 -5.02 -10.37 7.08
C GLY A 166 -4.38 -11.48 6.25
N TYR A 167 -4.22 -11.27 4.95
CA TYR A 167 -3.74 -12.29 4.04
C TYR A 167 -2.25 -12.14 3.72
N ALA A 168 -1.49 -13.21 3.91
CA ALA A 168 -0.11 -13.38 3.46
C ALA A 168 -0.05 -14.60 2.54
N ASP A 169 0.33 -14.44 1.28
CA ASP A 169 0.33 -15.53 0.27
C ASP A 169 -1.01 -16.31 0.22
N GLY A 170 -2.14 -15.59 0.32
CA GLY A 170 -3.46 -16.20 0.34
C GLY A 170 -3.86 -16.86 1.67
N GLN A 171 -2.98 -16.94 2.66
CA GLN A 171 -3.24 -17.51 3.98
C GLN A 171 -3.68 -16.43 4.96
N LEU A 172 -4.78 -16.67 5.70
CA LEU A 172 -5.23 -15.79 6.78
C LEU A 172 -4.33 -15.96 8.00
N VAL A 173 -3.56 -14.93 8.33
CA VAL A 173 -2.61 -14.94 9.45
C VAL A 173 -2.84 -13.76 10.38
N LYS A 174 -2.29 -13.81 11.57
CA LYS A 174 -2.24 -12.64 12.46
C LYS A 174 -1.35 -11.58 11.85
N MET A 175 -1.82 -10.33 11.87
CA MET A 175 -1.14 -9.18 11.30
C MET A 175 -1.20 -7.97 12.20
N TRP A 176 -0.19 -7.14 12.03
CA TRP A 176 -0.14 -5.77 12.51
C TRP A 176 -0.07 -4.83 11.30
N GLU A 177 -0.88 -3.78 11.32
CA GLU A 177 -0.90 -2.73 10.31
C GLU A 177 -0.58 -1.40 10.98
N PRO A 178 0.51 -0.71 10.61
CA PRO A 178 0.80 0.61 11.13
C PRO A 178 -0.22 1.65 10.68
N GLY A 179 -0.32 2.75 11.43
CA GLY A 179 -1.11 3.91 11.01
C GLY A 179 -0.66 4.44 9.66
N ASP A 180 -1.58 4.98 8.86
CA ASP A 180 -1.33 5.33 7.46
C ASP A 180 -0.13 6.26 7.26
N ARG A 181 0.07 7.22 8.16
CA ARG A 181 1.19 8.16 8.16
C ARG A 181 2.55 7.55 8.54
N PHE A 182 2.59 6.27 8.88
CA PHE A 182 3.81 5.55 9.25
C PHE A 182 4.04 4.29 8.39
N LYS A 183 3.14 4.01 7.46
CA LYS A 183 3.24 2.82 6.60
C LYS A 183 4.51 2.81 5.75
N GLY A 184 4.87 3.95 5.18
CA GLY A 184 6.11 4.10 4.41
C GLY A 184 7.34 4.02 5.29
N GLU A 185 7.33 4.69 6.44
CA GLU A 185 8.44 4.69 7.39
C GLU A 185 8.76 3.26 7.87
N PHE A 186 7.74 2.50 8.31
CA PHE A 186 7.94 1.10 8.69
C PHE A 186 8.30 0.20 7.50
N SER A 187 7.76 0.46 6.31
CA SER A 187 8.15 -0.28 5.11
C SER A 187 9.63 -0.13 4.78
N ARG A 188 10.16 1.10 4.84
CA ARG A 188 11.59 1.39 4.64
C ARG A 188 12.47 0.78 5.74
N SER A 189 11.96 0.70 6.98
CA SER A 189 12.62 -0.03 8.06
C SER A 189 12.69 -1.54 7.78
N TYR A 190 11.59 -2.16 7.33
CA TYR A 190 11.55 -3.59 7.01
C TYR A 190 12.40 -3.92 5.78
N MET A 191 12.42 -3.08 4.76
CA MET A 191 13.31 -3.24 3.61
C MET A 191 14.79 -3.13 4.01
N TYR A 192 15.13 -2.20 4.92
CA TYR A 192 16.45 -2.10 5.52
C TYR A 192 16.80 -3.39 6.28
N MET A 193 15.94 -3.88 7.15
CA MET A 193 16.18 -5.09 7.93
C MET A 193 16.35 -6.33 7.05
N ALA A 194 15.51 -6.51 6.04
CA ALA A 194 15.57 -7.61 5.08
C ALA A 194 16.83 -7.55 4.18
N THR A 195 17.47 -6.39 4.08
CA THR A 195 18.72 -6.21 3.33
C THR A 195 19.92 -6.36 4.24
N THR A 196 19.97 -5.60 5.33
CA THR A 196 21.11 -5.52 6.24
C THR A 196 21.35 -6.81 7.04
N TYR A 197 20.30 -7.60 7.22
CA TYR A 197 20.32 -8.86 7.99
C TYR A 197 19.81 -10.05 7.18
N GLN A 198 20.10 -10.04 5.88
CA GLN A 198 19.70 -11.10 4.94
C GLN A 198 20.28 -12.48 5.22
N ASP A 199 21.31 -12.56 6.03
CA ASP A 199 22.02 -13.76 6.46
C ASP A 199 21.42 -14.40 7.73
N LEU A 200 20.43 -13.78 8.35
CA LEU A 200 19.73 -14.37 9.49
C LEU A 200 18.78 -15.50 9.06
N SER A 201 18.70 -16.51 9.90
CA SER A 201 17.68 -17.56 9.77
C SER A 201 16.39 -17.11 10.46
N PHE A 202 15.27 -17.20 9.74
CA PHE A 202 13.99 -16.75 10.23
C PHE A 202 13.07 -17.92 10.63
N GLY A 203 12.50 -17.84 11.83
CA GLY A 203 11.53 -18.82 12.34
C GLY A 203 10.15 -18.69 11.65
N SER A 204 9.21 -19.54 12.02
CA SER A 204 7.92 -19.72 11.36
C SER A 204 7.07 -18.43 11.21
N GLU A 205 7.09 -17.54 12.20
CA GLU A 205 6.37 -16.26 12.08
C GLU A 205 7.03 -15.35 11.04
N GLY A 206 8.35 -15.20 11.07
CA GLY A 206 9.10 -14.43 10.07
C GLY A 206 8.96 -15.01 8.66
N ALA A 207 8.94 -16.34 8.55
CA ALA A 207 8.78 -17.05 7.27
C ALA A 207 7.44 -16.82 6.56
N LYS A 208 6.46 -16.20 7.21
CA LYS A 208 5.23 -15.74 6.55
C LYS A 208 5.46 -14.52 5.66
N GLN A 209 6.47 -13.72 5.97
CA GLN A 209 6.82 -12.47 5.28
C GLN A 209 8.17 -12.53 4.57
N LEU A 210 9.04 -13.39 5.04
CA LEU A 210 10.41 -13.54 4.57
C LEU A 210 10.62 -14.93 3.94
N GLN A 211 11.63 -15.04 3.12
CA GLN A 211 12.10 -16.31 2.58
C GLN A 211 13.63 -16.44 2.78
N THR A 212 14.10 -17.66 2.80
CA THR A 212 15.52 -17.96 2.94
C THR A 212 16.31 -17.47 1.73
N GLY A 213 17.50 -16.94 1.98
CA GLY A 213 18.43 -16.49 0.96
C GLY A 213 18.60 -14.98 0.91
N ALA A 214 19.75 -14.59 0.36
CA ALA A 214 20.17 -13.18 0.28
C ALA A 214 19.28 -12.34 -0.66
N TYR A 215 18.63 -12.97 -1.63
CA TYR A 215 17.71 -12.32 -2.56
C TYR A 215 16.52 -13.24 -2.87
N PRO A 216 15.31 -12.71 -2.92
CA PRO A 216 14.90 -11.34 -2.61
C PRO A 216 14.73 -11.08 -1.10
N THR A 217 14.84 -12.05 -0.21
CA THR A 217 14.65 -12.07 1.25
C THR A 217 13.19 -11.75 1.66
N LEU A 218 12.59 -10.67 1.13
CA LEU A 218 11.17 -10.41 1.26
C LEU A 218 10.37 -11.31 0.31
N LYS A 219 9.27 -11.88 0.77
CA LYS A 219 8.30 -12.50 -0.12
C LYS A 219 7.67 -11.46 -1.03
N LYS A 220 7.24 -11.88 -2.22
CA LYS A 220 6.70 -10.96 -3.24
C LYS A 220 5.55 -10.10 -2.71
N TRP A 221 4.58 -10.70 -2.00
CA TRP A 221 3.44 -9.95 -1.45
C TRP A 221 3.89 -8.82 -0.49
N ALA A 222 4.93 -9.09 0.31
CA ALA A 222 5.45 -8.12 1.26
C ALA A 222 6.24 -7.00 0.57
N SER A 223 7.12 -7.35 -0.37
CA SER A 223 7.87 -6.35 -1.14
C SER A 223 6.95 -5.45 -1.97
N ASP A 224 5.90 -6.00 -2.60
CA ASP A 224 4.92 -5.23 -3.36
C ASP A 224 4.15 -4.26 -2.45
N LEU A 225 3.68 -4.73 -1.28
CA LEU A 225 2.98 -3.91 -0.31
C LEU A 225 3.86 -2.79 0.23
N PHE A 226 5.11 -3.10 0.62
CA PHE A 226 6.03 -2.11 1.19
C PHE A 226 6.43 -1.04 0.19
N ARG A 227 6.64 -1.40 -1.09
CA ARG A 227 6.86 -0.42 -2.16
C ARG A 227 5.63 0.48 -2.36
N GLN A 228 4.43 -0.11 -2.33
CA GLN A 228 3.19 0.65 -2.44
C GLN A 228 3.01 1.62 -1.27
N TRP A 229 3.26 1.17 -0.03
CA TRP A 229 3.17 2.01 1.15
C TRP A 229 4.22 3.12 1.15
N SER A 230 5.47 2.81 0.76
CA SER A 230 6.53 3.81 0.62
C SER A 230 6.24 4.90 -0.43
N LYS A 231 5.48 4.59 -1.49
CA LYS A 231 5.04 5.57 -2.49
C LYS A 231 3.93 6.48 -1.98
N ARG A 232 3.06 5.97 -1.11
CA ARG A 232 1.92 6.72 -0.54
C ARG A 232 2.34 7.57 0.64
N ASP A 233 3.03 6.96 1.58
CA ASP A 233 3.62 7.59 2.74
C ASP A 233 5.10 7.87 2.43
N ARG A 234 5.34 9.04 1.83
CA ARG A 234 6.66 9.46 1.38
C ARG A 234 7.54 9.81 2.58
N VAL A 235 8.86 9.78 2.35
CA VAL A 235 9.82 10.22 3.37
C VAL A 235 9.56 11.68 3.72
N ASP A 236 9.28 11.94 4.98
CA ASP A 236 9.06 13.28 5.52
C ASP A 236 10.31 13.82 6.25
N ASN A 237 10.23 15.06 6.72
CA ASN A 237 11.34 15.70 7.43
C ASN A 237 11.66 14.99 8.75
N GLN A 238 10.69 14.39 9.42
CA GLN A 238 10.91 13.67 10.67
C GLN A 238 11.75 12.40 10.41
N GLU A 239 11.42 11.67 9.35
CA GLU A 239 12.16 10.48 8.95
C GLU A 239 13.57 10.82 8.43
N ILE A 240 13.73 11.92 7.65
CA ILE A 240 15.05 12.43 7.22
C ILE A 240 15.91 12.77 8.44
N ASN A 241 15.36 13.51 9.41
CA ASN A 241 16.08 13.91 10.62
C ASN A 241 16.46 12.69 11.45
N ARG A 242 15.56 11.70 11.56
CA ARG A 242 15.82 10.42 12.20
C ARG A 242 16.98 9.68 11.54
N ASN A 243 16.97 9.55 10.21
CA ASN A 243 18.05 8.91 9.46
C ASN A 243 19.40 9.61 9.68
N ASN A 244 19.42 10.93 9.65
CA ASN A 244 20.62 11.73 9.91
C ASN A 244 21.14 11.57 11.34
N ALA A 245 20.25 11.53 12.33
CA ALA A 245 20.62 11.35 13.74
C ALA A 245 21.19 9.94 13.98
N ILE A 246 20.55 8.91 13.45
CA ILE A 246 21.03 7.52 13.57
C ILE A 246 22.38 7.35 12.87
N ALA A 247 22.55 7.94 11.68
CA ALA A 247 23.81 7.87 10.94
C ALA A 247 25.00 8.41 11.75
N LYS A 248 24.81 9.44 12.59
CA LYS A 248 25.85 9.94 13.49
C LYS A 248 26.17 9.00 14.65
N LEU A 249 25.17 8.25 15.10
CA LEU A 249 25.30 7.34 16.23
C LEU A 249 25.84 5.97 15.80
N GLN A 250 25.39 5.46 14.65
CA GLN A 250 25.70 4.10 14.16
C GLN A 250 26.69 4.07 13.00
N HIS A 251 27.00 5.20 12.38
CA HIS A 251 27.91 5.34 11.23
C HIS A 251 27.43 4.65 9.95
N ASN A 252 26.16 4.28 9.86
CA ASN A 252 25.52 3.81 8.64
C ASN A 252 24.21 4.56 8.39
N ARG A 253 23.63 4.38 7.21
CA ARG A 253 22.38 5.04 6.79
C ARG A 253 21.37 4.01 6.29
N ASN A 254 20.07 4.30 6.45
CA ASN A 254 19.04 3.56 5.72
C ASN A 254 18.90 4.19 4.32
N LEU A 255 19.50 3.54 3.33
CA LEU A 255 19.50 4.03 1.96
C LEU A 255 18.12 3.99 1.29
N PHE A 256 17.15 3.25 1.83
CA PHE A 256 15.74 3.31 1.35
C PHE A 256 15.03 4.61 1.77
N ILE A 257 15.59 5.33 2.76
CA ILE A 257 15.18 6.70 3.12
C ILE A 257 15.90 7.72 2.24
N ASP A 258 17.21 7.55 2.08
CA ASP A 258 18.04 8.48 1.31
C ASP A 258 17.69 8.51 -0.18
N TYR A 259 17.33 7.35 -0.73
CA TYR A 259 16.91 7.16 -2.12
C TYR A 259 15.49 6.58 -2.16
N PRO A 260 14.44 7.40 -2.15
CA PRO A 260 13.05 6.96 -1.99
C PRO A 260 12.58 5.94 -3.03
N ASN A 261 13.20 5.91 -4.21
CA ASN A 261 12.89 4.98 -5.29
C ASN A 261 13.76 3.72 -5.30
N LEU A 262 14.71 3.57 -4.38
CA LEU A 262 15.68 2.47 -4.38
C LEU A 262 15.02 1.08 -4.36
N ALA A 263 13.90 0.94 -3.64
CA ALA A 263 13.16 -0.32 -3.58
C ALA A 263 12.64 -0.81 -4.94
N GLU A 264 12.40 0.11 -5.89
CA GLU A 264 11.97 -0.25 -7.25
C GLU A 264 13.09 -0.92 -8.05
N TYR A 265 14.34 -0.57 -7.78
CA TYR A 265 15.51 -1.18 -8.40
C TYR A 265 15.85 -2.55 -7.81
N VAL A 266 15.46 -2.79 -6.56
CA VAL A 266 15.71 -4.08 -5.88
C VAL A 266 14.58 -5.07 -6.10
N TRP A 267 13.31 -4.66 -5.94
CA TRP A 267 12.14 -5.55 -5.93
C TRP A 267 11.01 -5.13 -6.87
N GLY A 268 11.16 -4.04 -7.62
CA GLY A 268 10.05 -3.41 -8.33
C GLY A 268 10.25 -3.24 -9.82
N ASP A 269 9.61 -2.20 -10.35
CA ASP A 269 9.47 -1.98 -11.78
C ASP A 269 10.78 -1.54 -12.47
N SER A 270 11.81 -1.14 -11.69
CA SER A 270 13.12 -0.73 -12.18
C SER A 270 14.21 -1.78 -12.01
N MET A 271 13.86 -3.05 -11.72
CA MET A 271 14.84 -4.11 -11.49
C MET A 271 15.83 -4.32 -12.65
N ASP A 272 15.39 -4.08 -13.89
CA ASP A 272 16.24 -4.21 -15.08
C ASP A 272 17.01 -2.93 -15.43
N VAL A 273 16.82 -1.85 -14.67
CA VAL A 273 17.53 -0.59 -14.82
C VAL A 273 18.72 -0.53 -13.87
N ALA A 274 19.88 -0.12 -14.37
CA ALA A 274 21.06 0.09 -13.54
C ALA A 274 20.84 1.26 -12.58
N PHE A 275 21.12 1.05 -11.28
CA PHE A 275 21.04 2.12 -10.30
C PHE A 275 22.20 3.10 -10.48
N ASP A 276 21.92 4.39 -10.42
CA ASP A 276 22.92 5.45 -10.45
C ASP A 276 22.70 6.41 -9.29
N PRO A 277 23.57 6.39 -8.25
CA PRO A 277 23.42 7.24 -7.08
C PRO A 277 23.55 8.74 -7.39
N ASP A 278 24.30 9.12 -8.46
CA ASP A 278 24.46 10.53 -8.85
C ASP A 278 23.21 11.08 -9.51
N MET A 279 22.48 10.23 -10.25
CA MET A 279 21.31 10.62 -11.04
C MET A 279 19.99 10.41 -10.30
N SER A 280 19.94 9.52 -9.32
CA SER A 280 18.73 9.21 -8.56
C SER A 280 18.25 10.41 -7.73
N ILE A 281 16.93 10.50 -7.54
CA ILE A 281 16.33 11.48 -6.62
C ILE A 281 16.65 11.06 -5.20
N THR A 282 17.06 12.02 -4.36
CA THR A 282 17.49 11.79 -2.99
C THR A 282 16.75 12.67 -2.00
N THR A 283 16.78 12.32 -0.72
CA THR A 283 16.33 13.17 0.39
C THR A 283 17.46 14.06 0.94
N ALA A 284 18.56 14.19 0.21
CA ALA A 284 19.66 15.08 0.57
C ALA A 284 19.21 16.54 0.65
N SER A 285 19.86 17.31 1.53
CA SER A 285 19.45 18.68 1.86
C SER A 285 19.45 19.66 0.70
N ASP A 286 20.19 19.36 -0.36
CA ASP A 286 20.35 20.16 -1.58
C ASP A 286 19.67 19.55 -2.81
N ASP A 287 18.89 18.47 -2.66
CA ASP A 287 18.14 17.87 -3.75
C ASP A 287 16.73 18.45 -3.88
N SER A 288 16.60 19.55 -4.60
CA SER A 288 15.30 20.20 -4.84
C SER A 288 14.31 19.38 -5.66
N ARG A 289 14.72 18.24 -6.25
CA ARG A 289 13.84 17.34 -7.00
C ARG A 289 12.95 16.52 -6.07
N TYR A 290 13.36 16.34 -4.81
CA TYR A 290 12.53 15.69 -3.82
C TYR A 290 11.52 16.67 -3.21
N THR A 291 10.28 16.60 -3.67
CA THR A 291 9.17 17.45 -3.20
C THR A 291 8.30 16.75 -2.15
N GLY A 292 8.86 15.77 -1.45
CA GLY A 292 8.12 14.85 -0.58
C GLY A 292 7.50 15.42 0.68
N VAL A 293 7.65 16.72 0.94
CA VAL A 293 7.02 17.35 2.10
C VAL A 293 5.64 17.85 1.72
N ILE A 294 4.64 16.96 1.72
CA ILE A 294 3.29 17.39 2.04
C ILE A 294 3.22 17.26 3.57
N VAL A 295 3.30 18.38 4.29
CA VAL A 295 2.83 18.43 5.68
C VAL A 295 1.38 17.94 5.63
N PRO A 296 1.00 16.86 6.30
CA PRO A 296 -0.41 16.56 6.44
C PRO A 296 -1.00 17.72 7.23
N GLU A 297 -1.92 18.46 6.64
CA GLU A 297 -2.90 19.18 7.42
C GLU A 297 -3.50 18.18 8.41
N ASP A 298 -3.87 18.63 9.62
CA ASP A 298 -4.42 17.84 10.72
C ASP A 298 -5.24 16.63 10.26
N PRO A 299 -5.17 15.50 10.95
CA PRO A 299 -5.69 14.24 10.44
C PRO A 299 -7.16 14.36 10.10
N VAL A 300 -7.42 14.72 8.87
CA VAL A 300 -8.59 14.19 8.18
C VAL A 300 -8.37 12.70 8.31
N THR A 301 -9.21 12.02 9.09
CA THR A 301 -9.31 10.56 9.12
C THR A 301 -8.94 10.09 7.71
N PRO A 302 -7.85 9.32 7.51
CA PRO A 302 -7.67 8.70 6.23
C PRO A 302 -8.87 7.79 6.07
N GLU A 303 -9.85 8.24 5.32
CA GLU A 303 -10.61 7.30 4.53
C GLU A 303 -9.51 6.48 3.85
N ASP A 304 -9.54 5.16 3.98
CA ASP A 304 -8.83 4.21 3.11
C ASP A 304 -8.64 4.89 1.78
N PRO A 305 -7.40 4.94 1.19
CA PRO A 305 -7.22 5.73 0.01
C PRO A 305 -8.49 5.52 -0.77
N LYS A 306 -9.29 6.56 -0.90
CA LYS A 306 -10.19 6.63 -2.01
C LYS A 306 -9.22 6.38 -3.15
N VAL A 307 -9.04 5.11 -3.52
CA VAL A 307 -8.90 4.77 -4.91
C VAL A 307 -9.95 5.70 -5.49
N THR A 308 -9.51 6.84 -6.05
CA THR A 308 -10.43 7.68 -6.82
C THR A 308 -11.11 6.63 -7.63
N PRO A 309 -12.40 6.31 -7.36
CA PRO A 309 -12.94 5.05 -7.81
C PRO A 309 -12.66 5.07 -9.29
N GLN A 310 -11.70 4.23 -9.75
CA GLN A 310 -11.36 4.25 -11.16
C GLN A 310 -12.67 3.87 -11.81
N ASN A 311 -13.26 4.83 -12.49
CA ASN A 311 -14.47 4.60 -13.22
C ASN A 311 -14.22 3.39 -14.10
N VAL A 312 -14.68 2.23 -13.66
CA VAL A 312 -14.56 0.99 -14.43
C VAL A 312 -15.80 0.89 -15.30
N THR A 313 -15.58 0.77 -16.57
CA THR A 313 -16.65 0.59 -17.54
C THR A 313 -16.88 -0.89 -17.81
N PHE A 314 -18.12 -1.27 -17.79
CA PHE A 314 -18.60 -2.62 -18.06
C PHE A 314 -19.48 -2.60 -19.28
N VAL A 315 -19.29 -3.60 -20.15
CA VAL A 315 -20.05 -3.78 -21.40
C VAL A 315 -21.02 -4.93 -21.22
N LYS A 316 -22.26 -4.75 -21.66
CA LYS A 316 -23.26 -5.82 -21.64
C LYS A 316 -22.75 -7.04 -22.42
N THR A 317 -22.79 -8.22 -21.80
CA THR A 317 -22.40 -9.48 -22.44
C THR A 317 -23.59 -10.41 -22.58
N THR A 318 -23.53 -11.28 -23.60
CA THR A 318 -24.51 -12.36 -23.84
C THR A 318 -23.84 -13.74 -23.80
N THR A 319 -22.52 -13.79 -23.53
CA THR A 319 -21.75 -15.02 -23.42
C THR A 319 -21.56 -15.42 -21.93
N ALA A 320 -21.33 -16.70 -21.71
CA ALA A 320 -21.01 -17.21 -20.37
C ALA A 320 -19.79 -16.47 -19.77
N PRO A 321 -19.73 -16.33 -18.42
CA PRO A 321 -18.63 -15.65 -17.77
C PRO A 321 -17.27 -16.34 -18.05
N VAL A 322 -16.22 -15.52 -18.15
CA VAL A 322 -14.82 -15.97 -18.18
C VAL A 322 -14.13 -15.66 -16.87
N THR A 323 -13.23 -16.55 -16.46
CA THR A 323 -12.41 -16.38 -15.25
C THR A 323 -11.55 -15.12 -15.35
N ASP A 324 -11.20 -14.52 -14.21
CA ASP A 324 -10.35 -13.33 -14.09
C ASP A 324 -10.90 -12.02 -14.70
N LYS A 325 -12.19 -11.97 -14.98
CA LYS A 325 -12.89 -10.73 -15.36
C LYS A 325 -13.86 -10.31 -14.26
N ARG A 326 -14.01 -8.99 -14.09
CA ARG A 326 -15.02 -8.40 -13.21
C ARG A 326 -16.35 -8.26 -13.96
N TYR A 327 -17.44 -8.40 -13.23
CA TYR A 327 -18.79 -8.32 -13.77
C TYR A 327 -19.71 -7.50 -12.86
N LEU A 328 -20.76 -6.92 -13.45
CA LEU A 328 -21.93 -6.45 -12.71
C LEU A 328 -23.09 -7.41 -12.93
N LEU A 329 -23.87 -7.71 -11.89
CA LEU A 329 -25.17 -8.34 -11.98
C LEU A 329 -26.23 -7.24 -12.00
N VAL A 330 -26.94 -7.09 -13.14
CA VAL A 330 -27.85 -5.95 -13.36
C VAL A 330 -29.27 -6.42 -13.64
N ALA A 331 -30.24 -5.87 -12.89
CA ALA A 331 -31.66 -6.04 -13.17
C ALA A 331 -32.20 -4.85 -13.95
N SER A 332 -33.09 -5.11 -14.92
CA SER A 332 -33.85 -4.07 -15.62
C SER A 332 -35.32 -4.12 -15.19
N VAL A 333 -35.80 -3.05 -14.59
CA VAL A 333 -37.21 -2.93 -14.11
C VAL A 333 -37.74 -1.59 -14.52
N ASP A 334 -38.83 -1.61 -15.29
CA ASP A 334 -39.52 -0.41 -15.77
C ASP A 334 -38.59 0.64 -16.41
N GLY A 335 -37.64 0.15 -17.24
CA GLY A 335 -36.66 0.99 -17.92
C GLY A 335 -35.48 1.49 -17.05
N LYS A 336 -35.45 1.15 -15.76
CA LYS A 336 -34.37 1.50 -14.82
C LYS A 336 -33.48 0.29 -14.56
N LEU A 337 -32.18 0.54 -14.39
CA LEU A 337 -31.19 -0.49 -14.12
C LEU A 337 -30.71 -0.45 -12.67
N PHE A 338 -30.53 -1.62 -12.09
CA PHE A 338 -30.11 -1.81 -10.71
C PHE A 338 -29.00 -2.86 -10.66
N ALA A 339 -27.80 -2.49 -10.23
CA ALA A 339 -26.67 -3.39 -10.04
C ALA A 339 -26.66 -3.98 -8.63
N GLY A 340 -26.44 -5.28 -8.52
CA GLY A 340 -26.32 -5.97 -7.25
C GLY A 340 -25.11 -5.48 -6.46
N LYS A 341 -25.28 -5.28 -5.14
CA LYS A 341 -24.26 -4.74 -4.24
C LYS A 341 -23.84 -5.78 -3.22
N THR A 342 -22.55 -5.91 -3.03
CA THR A 342 -21.93 -6.78 -2.02
C THR A 342 -22.56 -6.62 -0.65
N VAL A 343 -22.86 -7.74 0.01
CA VAL A 343 -23.40 -7.77 1.37
C VAL A 343 -22.31 -7.45 2.38
N GLN A 344 -22.52 -6.47 3.25
CA GLN A 344 -21.64 -6.19 4.38
C GLN A 344 -21.87 -7.21 5.52
N GLY A 345 -21.18 -8.34 5.49
CA GLY A 345 -21.28 -9.40 6.48
C GLY A 345 -22.33 -10.46 6.13
N ALA A 346 -22.16 -11.67 6.65
CA ALA A 346 -23.11 -12.76 6.52
C ALA A 346 -24.32 -12.49 7.42
N LYS A 347 -25.46 -12.17 6.84
CA LYS A 347 -26.75 -12.11 7.53
C LYS A 347 -27.45 -13.46 7.39
N LYS A 348 -28.29 -13.84 8.35
CA LYS A 348 -29.02 -15.10 8.38
C LYS A 348 -29.76 -15.42 7.07
N TYR A 349 -30.27 -14.37 6.41
CA TYR A 349 -30.92 -14.44 5.08
C TYR A 349 -30.20 -13.46 4.18
N GLY A 350 -29.13 -13.88 3.49
CA GLY A 350 -28.37 -13.03 2.59
C GLY A 350 -29.15 -12.71 1.32
N TYR A 351 -29.53 -11.47 1.17
CA TYR A 351 -30.08 -10.90 -0.07
C TYR A 351 -29.10 -9.85 -0.60
N LEU A 352 -28.96 -9.80 -1.90
CA LEU A 352 -28.09 -8.83 -2.54
C LEU A 352 -28.90 -7.56 -2.85
N TYR A 353 -28.75 -6.52 -2.03
CA TYR A 353 -29.33 -5.21 -2.30
C TYR A 353 -28.74 -4.63 -3.59
N CYS A 354 -29.45 -3.68 -4.20
CA CYS A 354 -29.05 -3.12 -5.47
C CYS A 354 -28.92 -1.61 -5.42
N SER A 355 -27.97 -1.08 -6.19
CA SER A 355 -27.80 0.35 -6.44
C SER A 355 -28.29 0.71 -7.85
N PRO A 356 -28.92 1.86 -8.06
CA PRO A 356 -29.27 2.33 -9.40
C PRO A 356 -28.00 2.58 -10.22
N VAL A 357 -28.03 2.21 -11.49
CA VAL A 357 -26.94 2.44 -12.46
C VAL A 357 -27.53 2.95 -13.77
N THR A 358 -26.71 3.63 -14.57
CA THR A 358 -27.11 4.15 -15.88
C THR A 358 -26.34 3.43 -16.98
N ASP A 359 -27.07 2.95 -17.98
CA ASP A 359 -26.49 2.39 -19.20
C ASP A 359 -26.41 3.49 -20.27
N ASN A 360 -25.21 3.76 -20.73
CA ASN A 360 -24.94 4.64 -21.86
C ASN A 360 -24.53 3.78 -23.07
N THR A 361 -25.48 3.45 -23.94
CA THR A 361 -25.24 2.68 -25.18
C THR A 361 -24.60 1.31 -24.95
N GLY A 362 -25.12 0.52 -24.00
CA GLY A 362 -24.60 -0.82 -23.68
C GLY A 362 -23.42 -0.82 -22.70
N LYS A 363 -23.11 0.33 -22.11
CA LYS A 363 -22.00 0.50 -21.15
C LYS A 363 -22.46 1.09 -19.83
N ILE A 364 -22.03 0.51 -18.74
CA ILE A 364 -22.23 1.00 -17.38
C ILE A 364 -20.88 1.36 -16.80
N THR A 365 -20.71 2.61 -16.35
CA THR A 365 -19.48 3.03 -15.67
C THR A 365 -19.79 3.23 -14.19
N VAL A 366 -19.04 2.54 -13.32
CA VAL A 366 -19.19 2.61 -11.87
C VAL A 366 -17.84 2.74 -11.19
N SER A 367 -17.86 3.35 -10.02
CA SER A 367 -16.69 3.56 -9.18
C SER A 367 -16.78 2.81 -7.83
N ASP A 368 -17.89 2.15 -7.55
CA ASP A 368 -18.12 1.38 -6.32
C ASP A 368 -17.70 -0.08 -6.55
N ASP A 369 -16.58 -0.50 -5.99
CA ASP A 369 -16.06 -1.88 -6.05
C ASP A 369 -16.97 -2.91 -5.37
N ASN A 370 -17.89 -2.47 -4.49
CA ASN A 370 -18.90 -3.34 -3.91
C ASN A 370 -19.94 -3.84 -4.94
N LEU A 371 -19.91 -3.33 -6.17
CA LEU A 371 -20.77 -3.79 -7.26
C LEU A 371 -20.10 -4.89 -8.10
N TYR A 372 -18.84 -5.24 -7.83
CA TYR A 372 -18.07 -6.15 -8.65
C TYR A 372 -18.21 -7.60 -8.21
N PHE A 373 -18.34 -8.49 -9.19
CA PHE A 373 -18.36 -9.95 -9.04
C PHE A 373 -17.32 -10.56 -9.96
N THR A 374 -16.77 -11.69 -9.52
CA THR A 374 -15.89 -12.52 -10.35
C THR A 374 -16.43 -13.95 -10.39
N PHE A 375 -16.11 -14.66 -11.47
CA PHE A 375 -16.53 -16.04 -11.69
C PHE A 375 -15.28 -16.91 -11.77
N GLU A 376 -15.28 -18.00 -11.02
CA GLU A 376 -14.21 -18.98 -11.02
C GLU A 376 -14.80 -20.28 -11.59
N GLN A 377 -14.29 -20.71 -12.74
CA GLN A 377 -14.78 -21.92 -13.40
C GLN A 377 -14.46 -23.17 -12.58
N GLU A 378 -15.45 -24.07 -12.47
CA GLU A 378 -15.34 -25.32 -11.75
C GLU A 378 -16.07 -26.41 -12.55
N ALA A 379 -15.80 -27.69 -12.22
CA ALA A 379 -16.54 -28.80 -12.83
C ALA A 379 -18.05 -28.66 -12.58
N GLY A 380 -18.83 -28.55 -13.65
CA GLY A 380 -20.28 -28.35 -13.59
C GLY A 380 -20.79 -26.95 -13.47
N GLY A 381 -19.95 -25.90 -13.47
CA GLY A 381 -20.40 -24.50 -13.42
C GLY A 381 -19.35 -23.48 -12.96
N TYR A 382 -19.76 -22.59 -12.06
CA TYR A 382 -18.93 -21.49 -11.57
C TYR A 382 -19.12 -21.26 -10.08
N TYR A 383 -18.06 -20.96 -9.38
CA TYR A 383 -18.18 -20.22 -8.15
C TYR A 383 -18.36 -18.73 -8.46
N ILE A 384 -19.28 -18.08 -7.79
CA ILE A 384 -19.47 -16.63 -7.84
C ILE A 384 -18.82 -16.02 -6.62
N LYS A 385 -17.96 -15.01 -6.81
CA LYS A 385 -17.32 -14.28 -5.73
C LYS A 385 -17.70 -12.80 -5.78
N ASP A 386 -17.85 -12.20 -4.62
CA ASP A 386 -18.01 -10.76 -4.50
C ASP A 386 -16.65 -10.02 -4.55
N GLY A 387 -16.68 -8.70 -4.61
CA GLY A 387 -15.49 -7.84 -4.63
C GLY A 387 -14.57 -7.99 -3.42
N LYS A 388 -15.03 -8.66 -2.35
CA LYS A 388 -14.24 -9.01 -1.15
C LYS A 388 -13.69 -10.44 -1.19
N GLY A 389 -13.82 -11.14 -2.32
CA GLY A 389 -13.34 -12.51 -2.51
C GLY A 389 -14.14 -13.57 -1.78
N ARG A 390 -15.35 -13.26 -1.28
CA ARG A 390 -16.22 -14.22 -0.61
C ARG A 390 -17.08 -14.95 -1.64
N TYR A 391 -17.34 -16.23 -1.41
CA TYR A 391 -18.09 -17.10 -2.30
C TYR A 391 -19.58 -17.05 -1.98
N PHE A 392 -20.42 -17.02 -3.02
CA PHE A 392 -21.86 -17.15 -2.85
C PHE A 392 -22.28 -18.61 -2.62
N TYR A 393 -23.26 -18.81 -1.73
CA TYR A 393 -23.83 -20.12 -1.44
C TYR A 393 -25.35 -20.07 -1.33
N GLN A 394 -25.97 -21.25 -1.54
CA GLN A 394 -27.38 -21.53 -1.33
C GLN A 394 -27.49 -22.68 -0.32
N ASP A 395 -28.33 -22.54 0.71
CA ASP A 395 -28.48 -23.50 1.80
C ASP A 395 -29.52 -24.61 1.52
N GLY A 396 -30.17 -24.58 0.35
CA GLY A 396 -31.19 -25.53 -0.03
C GLY A 396 -32.57 -25.33 0.61
N VAL A 397 -32.70 -24.39 1.56
CA VAL A 397 -33.90 -24.22 2.37
C VAL A 397 -34.55 -22.84 2.14
N HIS A 398 -33.75 -21.80 2.12
CA HIS A 398 -34.19 -20.42 2.06
C HIS A 398 -33.89 -19.78 0.71
N ALA A 399 -34.62 -18.75 0.33
CA ALA A 399 -34.31 -17.97 -0.88
C ALA A 399 -33.09 -17.06 -0.69
N ASN A 400 -32.02 -17.57 -0.10
CA ASN A 400 -30.82 -16.84 0.18
C ASN A 400 -29.85 -16.80 -1.03
N PHE A 401 -29.16 -15.68 -1.17
CA PHE A 401 -28.01 -15.51 -2.05
C PHE A 401 -26.93 -14.85 -1.21
N ASN A 402 -26.37 -15.66 -0.30
CA ASN A 402 -25.49 -15.22 0.77
C ASN A 402 -24.03 -15.57 0.49
N VAL A 403 -23.12 -15.05 1.28
CA VAL A 403 -21.68 -15.20 1.09
C VAL A 403 -21.02 -15.92 2.26
N VAL A 404 -20.02 -16.76 1.93
CA VAL A 404 -19.14 -17.47 2.86
C VAL A 404 -17.68 -17.22 2.49
N LYS A 405 -16.78 -17.30 3.47
CA LYS A 405 -15.34 -17.13 3.21
C LYS A 405 -14.69 -18.41 2.68
N SER A 406 -15.20 -19.56 3.04
CA SER A 406 -14.62 -20.86 2.72
C SER A 406 -15.20 -21.44 1.44
N LYS A 407 -14.35 -21.86 0.51
CA LYS A 407 -14.73 -22.42 -0.81
C LYS A 407 -15.49 -23.74 -0.67
N ASP A 408 -15.18 -24.56 0.34
CA ASP A 408 -15.82 -25.84 0.61
C ASP A 408 -17.31 -25.73 1.01
N LYS A 409 -17.74 -24.53 1.42
CA LYS A 409 -19.15 -24.20 1.70
C LYS A 409 -19.84 -23.43 0.60
N ALA A 410 -19.15 -23.15 -0.48
CA ALA A 410 -19.66 -22.40 -1.61
C ALA A 410 -20.54 -23.29 -2.50
N THR A 411 -21.46 -22.66 -3.24
CA THR A 411 -22.28 -23.32 -4.23
C THR A 411 -21.64 -23.19 -5.62
N VAL A 412 -21.57 -24.28 -6.39
CA VAL A 412 -21.26 -24.25 -7.81
C VAL A 412 -22.54 -23.92 -8.57
N TRP A 413 -22.56 -22.79 -9.27
CA TRP A 413 -23.71 -22.29 -9.99
C TRP A 413 -23.60 -22.62 -11.48
N THR A 414 -24.66 -23.17 -12.08
CA THR A 414 -24.77 -23.20 -13.55
C THR A 414 -25.19 -21.82 -14.04
N ILE A 415 -24.58 -21.35 -15.12
CA ILE A 415 -24.87 -20.01 -15.70
C ILE A 415 -25.15 -20.19 -17.18
N THR A 416 -26.41 -19.99 -17.60
CA THR A 416 -26.85 -20.19 -18.98
C THR A 416 -27.41 -18.87 -19.52
N PRO A 417 -26.92 -18.37 -20.67
CA PRO A 417 -27.51 -17.20 -21.30
C PRO A 417 -28.91 -17.50 -21.87
N ASN A 418 -29.83 -16.56 -21.69
CA ASN A 418 -31.18 -16.56 -22.26
C ASN A 418 -31.19 -15.75 -23.56
N ALA A 419 -32.12 -16.05 -24.46
CA ALA A 419 -32.27 -15.35 -25.73
C ALA A 419 -32.53 -13.83 -25.61
N ASN A 420 -33.07 -13.38 -24.50
CA ASN A 420 -33.33 -11.95 -24.20
C ASN A 420 -32.14 -11.20 -23.61
N GLY A 421 -30.95 -11.82 -23.55
CA GLY A 421 -29.75 -11.21 -23.02
C GLY A 421 -29.67 -11.16 -21.48
N THR A 422 -30.53 -11.91 -20.79
CA THR A 422 -30.42 -12.20 -19.36
C THR A 422 -29.74 -13.55 -19.12
N PHE A 423 -29.47 -13.93 -17.89
CA PHE A 423 -28.82 -15.18 -17.54
C PHE A 423 -29.65 -15.97 -16.53
N LEU A 424 -29.80 -17.26 -16.77
CA LEU A 424 -30.28 -18.21 -15.78
C LEU A 424 -29.09 -18.66 -14.93
N ILE A 425 -29.03 -18.22 -13.69
CA ILE A 425 -28.06 -18.62 -12.69
C ILE A 425 -28.75 -19.57 -11.70
N LYS A 426 -28.33 -20.83 -11.67
CA LYS A 426 -29.04 -21.87 -10.92
C LYS A 426 -28.09 -22.69 -10.05
N SER A 427 -28.51 -22.97 -8.80
CA SER A 427 -27.83 -23.87 -7.89
C SER A 427 -28.12 -25.34 -8.23
N PRO A 428 -27.32 -26.32 -7.74
CA PRO A 428 -27.54 -27.75 -7.99
C PRO A 428 -28.89 -28.26 -7.47
N ASP A 429 -29.40 -27.68 -6.39
CA ASP A 429 -30.70 -28.01 -5.80
C ASP A 429 -31.88 -27.29 -6.47
N GLY A 430 -31.63 -26.54 -7.51
CA GLY A 430 -32.64 -25.92 -8.37
C GLY A 430 -33.05 -24.49 -8.04
N HIS A 431 -32.45 -23.83 -7.04
CA HIS A 431 -32.72 -22.41 -6.75
C HIS A 431 -32.17 -21.52 -7.87
N VAL A 432 -32.94 -20.51 -8.23
CA VAL A 432 -32.66 -19.59 -9.34
C VAL A 432 -32.44 -18.19 -8.84
N VAL A 433 -31.36 -17.56 -9.27
CA VAL A 433 -31.07 -16.17 -8.91
C VAL A 433 -31.94 -15.22 -9.70
N GLN A 434 -32.79 -14.45 -9.00
CA GLN A 434 -33.65 -13.44 -9.57
C GLN A 434 -33.65 -12.16 -8.72
N TYR A 435 -33.87 -11.03 -9.37
CA TYR A 435 -34.17 -9.77 -8.70
C TYR A 435 -35.65 -9.70 -8.41
N SER A 436 -36.01 -9.65 -7.15
CA SER A 436 -37.42 -9.49 -6.73
C SER A 436 -37.83 -8.03 -6.78
N LYS A 437 -38.86 -7.73 -7.58
CA LYS A 437 -39.47 -6.40 -7.63
C LYS A 437 -40.08 -5.99 -6.31
N LYS A 438 -40.60 -6.96 -5.53
CA LYS A 438 -41.20 -6.73 -4.21
C LYS A 438 -40.14 -6.31 -3.19
N TYR A 439 -38.98 -7.00 -3.15
CA TYR A 439 -37.96 -6.79 -2.14
C TYR A 439 -36.82 -5.89 -2.60
N LYS A 440 -36.79 -5.52 -3.88
CA LYS A 440 -35.75 -4.69 -4.51
C LYS A 440 -34.33 -5.23 -4.28
N SER A 441 -34.18 -6.56 -4.33
CA SER A 441 -32.94 -7.27 -4.07
C SER A 441 -32.86 -8.58 -4.84
N TYR A 442 -31.66 -9.08 -5.08
CA TYR A 442 -31.45 -10.43 -5.58
C TYR A 442 -31.57 -11.46 -4.43
N GLY A 443 -32.18 -12.60 -4.76
CA GLY A 443 -32.20 -13.82 -3.97
C GLY A 443 -32.12 -15.04 -4.87
N ALA A 444 -31.88 -16.23 -4.33
CA ALA A 444 -31.94 -17.48 -5.05
C ALA A 444 -33.21 -18.24 -4.63
N TYR A 445 -34.20 -18.28 -5.52
CA TYR A 445 -35.56 -18.74 -5.22
C TYR A 445 -35.76 -20.16 -5.74
N LYS A 446 -36.39 -21.06 -4.95
CA LYS A 446 -36.69 -22.44 -5.32
C LYS A 446 -37.61 -22.50 -6.56
N ASN A 447 -38.57 -21.61 -6.65
CA ASN A 447 -39.47 -21.48 -7.78
C ASN A 447 -39.23 -20.11 -8.42
N ALA A 448 -38.87 -20.09 -9.71
CA ALA A 448 -38.77 -18.85 -10.46
C ALA A 448 -40.12 -18.12 -10.45
N ASN A 449 -40.11 -16.85 -10.09
CA ASN A 449 -41.27 -16.00 -10.13
C ASN A 449 -41.35 -15.27 -11.47
N THR A 450 -42.42 -15.43 -12.20
CA THR A 450 -42.63 -14.80 -13.53
C THR A 450 -42.67 -13.28 -13.49
N ASN A 451 -42.97 -12.67 -12.33
CA ASN A 451 -42.95 -11.22 -12.11
C ASN A 451 -41.57 -10.65 -11.75
N ASP A 452 -40.60 -11.52 -11.38
CA ASP A 452 -39.24 -11.13 -11.05
C ASP A 452 -38.34 -11.25 -12.30
N VAL A 453 -37.16 -10.62 -12.24
CA VAL A 453 -36.30 -10.53 -13.42
C VAL A 453 -34.99 -11.30 -13.24
N TYR A 454 -34.55 -11.99 -14.31
CA TYR A 454 -33.23 -12.59 -14.36
C TYR A 454 -32.15 -11.54 -14.52
N PRO A 455 -30.94 -11.75 -13.97
CA PRO A 455 -29.82 -10.82 -14.11
C PRO A 455 -29.33 -10.73 -15.54
N MET A 456 -28.95 -9.55 -15.97
CA MET A 456 -28.03 -9.29 -17.05
C MET A 456 -26.62 -9.29 -16.49
N LEU A 457 -25.63 -9.68 -17.29
CA LEU A 457 -24.23 -9.54 -16.97
C LEU A 457 -23.60 -8.44 -17.81
N TYR A 458 -22.83 -7.59 -17.16
CA TYR A 458 -21.97 -6.62 -17.80
C TYR A 458 -20.54 -6.96 -17.41
N MET A 459 -19.69 -7.24 -18.41
CA MET A 459 -18.30 -7.62 -18.24
C MET A 459 -17.41 -6.38 -18.30
N GLU A 460 -16.39 -6.33 -17.48
CA GLU A 460 -15.37 -5.30 -17.53
C GLU A 460 -14.82 -5.14 -18.95
N ASP A 461 -14.86 -3.91 -19.47
CA ASP A 461 -14.34 -3.59 -20.80
C ASP A 461 -12.80 -3.67 -20.81
N PRO A 462 -12.21 -4.65 -21.47
CA PRO A 462 -10.77 -4.84 -21.49
C PRO A 462 -10.01 -3.71 -22.19
N THR A 463 -10.74 -2.86 -22.95
CA THR A 463 -10.11 -1.77 -23.72
C THR A 463 -9.84 -0.54 -22.87
N LEU A 464 -10.38 -0.45 -21.66
CA LEU A 464 -10.26 0.72 -20.77
C LEU A 464 -9.19 0.60 -19.68
N GLY A 465 -8.41 -0.47 -19.64
CA GLY A 465 -7.10 -0.50 -18.99
C GLY A 465 -6.04 0.32 -19.76
N ILE A 466 -6.35 0.70 -20.98
CA ILE A 466 -5.62 1.69 -21.78
C ILE A 466 -6.41 2.98 -21.68
N MET A 467 -5.82 4.01 -21.04
CA MET A 467 -6.39 5.37 -21.01
C MET A 467 -6.87 5.72 -22.43
N THR A 468 -8.06 6.31 -22.52
CA THR A 468 -8.65 6.83 -23.76
C THR A 468 -7.56 7.56 -24.52
N ILE A 469 -7.20 7.04 -25.70
CA ILE A 469 -6.33 7.77 -26.62
C ILE A 469 -7.22 8.86 -27.22
N GLU A 470 -7.24 10.02 -26.58
CA GLU A 470 -7.70 11.21 -27.29
C GLU A 470 -6.75 11.39 -28.49
N THR A 471 -7.33 11.53 -29.66
CA THR A 471 -6.57 11.96 -30.85
C THR A 471 -6.03 13.34 -30.50
N ILE A 472 -4.76 13.41 -30.06
CA ILE A 472 -4.12 14.68 -29.76
C ILE A 472 -3.95 15.37 -31.11
N THR A 473 -4.69 16.45 -31.33
CA THR A 473 -4.35 17.41 -32.38
C THR A 473 -2.94 17.88 -32.10
N ASP A 474 -2.11 17.89 -33.14
CA ASP A 474 -0.71 18.26 -33.03
C ASP A 474 -0.61 19.70 -32.50
N ASP A 475 -0.32 19.84 -31.20
CA ASP A 475 -0.16 21.13 -30.52
C ASP A 475 1.29 21.64 -30.57
N GLY A 476 2.17 20.95 -31.33
CA GLY A 476 3.57 21.32 -31.47
C GLY A 476 4.45 21.05 -30.25
N GLY A 477 3.93 20.41 -29.22
CA GLY A 477 4.69 20.12 -28.00
C GLY A 477 5.74 19.03 -28.16
N ALA A 478 6.86 19.12 -27.41
CA ALA A 478 7.93 18.13 -27.44
C ALA A 478 7.43 16.74 -27.06
N VAL A 479 7.85 15.71 -27.79
CA VAL A 479 7.50 14.30 -27.57
C VAL A 479 8.59 13.62 -26.77
N TYR A 480 8.17 12.80 -25.82
CA TYR A 480 9.07 12.00 -24.97
C TYR A 480 8.67 10.52 -25.05
N ASN A 481 9.65 9.61 -24.96
CA ASN A 481 9.35 8.20 -24.74
C ASN A 481 8.95 7.97 -23.26
N LEU A 482 8.57 6.73 -22.91
CA LEU A 482 8.17 6.38 -21.54
C LEU A 482 9.31 6.49 -20.51
N GLN A 483 10.56 6.57 -20.98
CA GLN A 483 11.75 6.79 -20.17
C GLN A 483 12.04 8.27 -19.94
N GLY A 484 11.18 9.17 -20.44
CA GLY A 484 11.36 10.63 -20.32
C GLY A 484 12.41 11.22 -21.28
N VAL A 485 12.89 10.43 -22.25
CA VAL A 485 13.82 10.92 -23.26
C VAL A 485 13.06 11.68 -24.34
N ARG A 486 13.45 12.93 -24.61
CA ARG A 486 12.87 13.73 -25.69
C ARG A 486 13.19 13.10 -27.05
N MET A 487 12.16 12.88 -27.85
CA MET A 487 12.30 12.44 -29.21
C MET A 487 12.72 13.63 -30.09
N PRO A 488 13.63 13.43 -31.05
CA PRO A 488 14.01 14.51 -31.97
C PRO A 488 12.82 14.99 -32.77
N ASP A 489 12.75 16.30 -33.01
CA ASP A 489 11.67 16.91 -33.79
C ASP A 489 11.73 16.44 -35.26
N GLY A 490 10.58 16.09 -35.84
CA GLY A 490 10.46 15.63 -37.22
C GLY A 490 10.85 14.17 -37.47
N VAL A 491 11.23 13.40 -36.46
CA VAL A 491 11.51 11.95 -36.59
C VAL A 491 10.23 11.16 -36.62
N LYS A 492 10.09 10.24 -37.57
CA LYS A 492 8.99 9.27 -37.59
C LYS A 492 9.11 8.34 -36.38
N LEU A 493 8.18 8.49 -35.44
CA LEU A 493 8.16 7.67 -34.23
C LEU A 493 7.88 6.20 -34.60
N GLN A 494 8.57 5.28 -33.93
CA GLN A 494 8.30 3.86 -34.04
C GLN A 494 7.00 3.51 -33.30
N PRO A 495 6.33 2.39 -33.66
CA PRO A 495 5.16 1.93 -32.90
C PRO A 495 5.46 1.82 -31.41
N GLY A 496 4.66 2.49 -30.57
CA GLY A 496 4.91 2.51 -29.15
C GLY A 496 4.13 3.61 -28.43
N ILE A 497 4.29 3.71 -27.09
CA ILE A 497 3.66 4.72 -26.26
C ILE A 497 4.64 5.88 -26.02
N TYR A 498 4.17 7.10 -26.23
CA TYR A 498 4.91 8.32 -26.05
C TYR A 498 4.13 9.33 -25.19
N VAL A 499 4.81 10.37 -24.72
CA VAL A 499 4.22 11.45 -23.92
C VAL A 499 4.41 12.79 -24.66
N ARG A 500 3.34 13.59 -24.81
CA ARG A 500 3.39 14.97 -25.30
C ARG A 500 2.51 15.84 -24.40
N SER A 501 2.99 16.99 -23.99
CA SER A 501 2.25 17.92 -23.11
C SER A 501 1.66 17.24 -21.86
N GLY A 502 2.40 16.27 -21.27
CA GLY A 502 1.95 15.49 -20.10
C GLY A 502 0.93 14.40 -20.38
N LYS A 503 0.47 14.22 -21.62
CA LYS A 503 -0.48 13.18 -22.04
C LYS A 503 0.21 12.06 -22.78
N LYS A 504 -0.17 10.80 -22.51
CA LYS A 504 0.33 9.62 -23.23
C LYS A 504 -0.45 9.43 -24.53
N PHE A 505 0.25 9.08 -25.60
CA PHE A 505 -0.36 8.69 -26.88
C PHE A 505 0.37 7.49 -27.48
N PHE A 506 -0.31 6.75 -28.37
CA PHE A 506 0.23 5.58 -29.02
C PHE A 506 0.49 5.85 -30.50
N VAL A 507 1.65 5.43 -30.98
CA VAL A 507 2.01 5.41 -32.41
C VAL A 507 1.85 3.98 -32.91
N ARG A 508 1.08 3.80 -33.98
CA ARG A 508 0.85 2.50 -34.65
C ARG A 508 1.91 2.20 -35.71
#